data_05a53a04352f6a4a04994cccf590959e
#
_entry.id   05a53a04352f6a4a04994cccf590959e
#
_cell.length_a   1.000
_cell.length_b   1.000
_cell.length_c   1.000
_cell.angle_alpha   90.00
_cell.angle_beta   90.00
_cell.angle_gamma   90.00
#
_symmetry.space_group_name_H-M   'P 1'
#
loop_
_entity.id
_entity.type
_entity.pdbx_description
1 polymer ?
#
loop_
_entity_poly.entity_id
_entity_poly.type
_entity_poly.pdbx_seq_one_letter_code
_entity_poly.pdbx_strand_id
1 'polypeptide(L)'
;MENLNVLRQRNNLYFFLITILVCLISCYKVERDCINFHTGEFEFSNIVNGTLKTSYFTRTEKLEIETYEGKIDSASIRWVNDCECILTKLNPVSNQDKRPVQIKILSTTADTYVFEYSMVGKTDNKQRGTIKKVN
;
A
#
# COMPACT_ATOMS: atom_id res chain seq x y z
N MET A 1 -3.62 56.15 25.83
CA MET A 1 -2.58 55.05 25.69
C MET A 1 -3.18 53.64 25.81
N GLU A 2 -4.30 53.44 26.48
CA GLU A 2 -4.95 52.11 26.60
C GLU A 2 -5.50 51.55 25.28
N ASN A 3 -6.07 52.37 24.43
CA ASN A 3 -6.71 51.91 23.17
C ASN A 3 -5.76 51.30 22.16
N LEU A 4 -4.51 51.73 22.15
CA LEU A 4 -3.45 51.20 21.24
C LEU A 4 -3.04 49.76 21.60
N ASN A 5 -2.99 49.46 22.89
CA ASN A 5 -2.64 48.11 23.36
C ASN A 5 -3.75 47.09 23.07
N VAL A 6 -4.98 47.49 23.22
CA VAL A 6 -6.15 46.62 22.90
C VAL A 6 -6.24 46.33 21.41
N LEU A 7 -5.97 47.30 20.53
CA LEU A 7 -5.96 47.11 19.08
C LEU A 7 -4.79 46.17 18.65
N ARG A 8 -3.62 46.33 19.25
CA ARG A 8 -2.45 45.48 18.97
C ARG A 8 -2.66 44.04 19.43
N GLN A 9 -3.28 43.87 20.60
CA GLN A 9 -3.59 42.54 21.14
C GLN A 9 -4.64 41.83 20.28
N ARG A 10 -5.64 42.53 19.80
CA ARG A 10 -6.71 42.04 18.91
C ARG A 10 -6.11 41.60 17.56
N ASN A 11 -5.22 42.39 16.96
CA ASN A 11 -4.57 42.03 15.71
C ASN A 11 -3.66 40.78 15.85
N ASN A 12 -2.96 40.64 16.97
CA ASN A 12 -2.15 39.44 17.24
C ASN A 12 -3.02 38.19 17.39
N LEU A 13 -4.21 38.30 17.99
CA LEU A 13 -5.15 37.20 18.13
C LEU A 13 -5.69 36.73 16.77
N TYR A 14 -6.04 37.67 15.88
CA TYR A 14 -6.48 37.36 14.53
C TYR A 14 -5.37 36.69 13.71
N PHE A 15 -4.13 37.18 13.83
CA PHE A 15 -2.98 36.59 13.17
C PHE A 15 -2.75 35.15 13.63
N PHE A 16 -2.86 34.90 14.93
CA PHE A 16 -2.72 33.56 15.53
C PHE A 16 -3.84 32.62 15.07
N LEU A 17 -5.10 33.10 15.01
CA LEU A 17 -6.25 32.35 14.50
C LEU A 17 -6.10 31.98 13.02
N ILE A 18 -5.62 32.91 12.19
CA ILE A 18 -5.38 32.67 10.76
C ILE A 18 -4.26 31.64 10.58
N THR A 19 -3.19 31.71 11.37
CA THR A 19 -2.08 30.73 11.30
C THR A 19 -2.54 29.32 11.66
N ILE A 20 -3.39 29.18 12.70
CA ILE A 20 -3.99 27.89 13.06
C ILE A 20 -4.89 27.34 11.95
N LEU A 21 -5.69 28.22 11.33
CA LEU A 21 -6.59 27.82 10.25
C LEU A 21 -5.83 27.32 9.02
N VAL A 22 -4.70 27.93 8.67
CA VAL A 22 -3.83 27.49 7.55
C VAL A 22 -3.20 26.13 7.84
N CYS A 23 -2.83 25.84 9.08
CA CYS A 23 -2.25 24.53 9.46
C CYS A 23 -3.26 23.37 9.35
N LEU A 24 -4.56 23.63 9.41
CA LEU A 24 -5.61 22.63 9.33
C LEU A 24 -5.95 22.18 7.89
N ILE A 25 -5.48 22.90 6.86
CA ILE A 25 -5.81 22.62 5.45
C ILE A 25 -4.82 21.61 4.82
N SER A 26 -3.77 21.18 5.54
CA SER A 26 -2.77 20.22 5.02
C SER A 26 -3.29 18.77 5.05
N CYS A 27 -4.44 18.50 4.43
CA CYS A 27 -4.84 17.14 4.08
C CYS A 27 -4.10 16.73 2.79
N TYR A 28 -2.88 16.23 2.91
CA TYR A 28 -2.16 15.64 1.80
C TYR A 28 -2.82 14.30 1.42
N LYS A 29 -3.63 14.31 0.36
CA LYS A 29 -4.06 13.07 -0.30
C LYS A 29 -2.84 12.50 -1.05
N VAL A 30 -2.31 11.39 -0.58
CA VAL A 30 -1.34 10.61 -1.37
C VAL A 30 -2.08 10.10 -2.61
N GLU A 31 -1.76 10.68 -3.76
CA GLU A 31 -2.25 10.20 -5.05
C GLU A 31 -1.57 8.85 -5.32
N ARG A 32 -2.36 7.80 -5.56
CA ARG A 32 -1.87 6.45 -5.80
C ARG A 32 -2.31 6.01 -7.19
N ASP A 33 -1.33 5.74 -8.05
CA ASP A 33 -1.58 5.11 -9.35
C ASP A 33 -1.55 3.59 -9.21
N CYS A 34 -2.61 3.04 -8.62
CA CYS A 34 -2.71 1.61 -8.37
C CYS A 34 -2.99 0.82 -9.65
N ILE A 35 -3.69 1.40 -10.61
CA ILE A 35 -4.08 0.73 -11.88
C ILE A 35 -2.84 0.31 -12.66
N ASN A 36 -1.78 1.13 -12.64
CA ASN A 36 -0.51 0.80 -13.29
C ASN A 36 0.11 -0.53 -12.79
N PHE A 37 -0.29 -1.00 -11.62
CA PHE A 37 0.22 -2.23 -10.99
C PHE A 37 -0.75 -3.42 -11.08
N HIS A 38 -1.85 -3.29 -11.83
CA HIS A 38 -2.77 -4.41 -12.05
C HIS A 38 -2.17 -5.48 -12.94
N THR A 39 -1.30 -5.10 -13.87
CA THR A 39 -0.66 -6.02 -14.81
C THR A 39 0.82 -5.69 -14.95
N GLY A 40 1.64 -6.68 -15.32
CA GLY A 40 3.07 -6.52 -15.57
C GLY A 40 3.90 -7.63 -14.95
N GLU A 41 5.21 -7.40 -14.96
CA GLU A 41 6.20 -8.26 -14.32
C GLU A 41 6.76 -7.55 -13.09
N PHE A 42 6.95 -8.29 -12.02
CA PHE A 42 7.26 -7.74 -10.71
C PHE A 42 8.33 -8.55 -9.99
N GLU A 43 9.01 -7.86 -9.10
CA GLU A 43 10.01 -8.40 -8.20
C GLU A 43 9.64 -8.06 -6.76
N PHE A 44 9.69 -9.06 -5.88
CA PHE A 44 9.52 -8.88 -4.45
C PHE A 44 10.71 -9.47 -3.69
N SER A 45 11.38 -8.66 -2.91
CA SER A 45 12.52 -9.08 -2.09
C SER A 45 12.23 -8.88 -0.61
N ASN A 46 12.58 -9.88 0.19
CA ASN A 46 12.38 -9.88 1.62
C ASN A 46 13.55 -10.63 2.32
N ILE A 47 13.81 -10.34 3.59
CA ILE A 47 14.82 -11.04 4.39
C ILE A 47 14.15 -12.19 5.14
N VAL A 48 14.56 -13.43 4.82
CA VAL A 48 14.09 -14.64 5.48
C VAL A 48 15.28 -15.29 6.17
N ASN A 49 15.23 -15.44 7.50
CA ASN A 49 16.32 -16.01 8.30
C ASN A 49 17.69 -15.35 8.04
N GLY A 50 17.71 -14.01 7.91
CA GLY A 50 18.94 -13.25 7.68
C GLY A 50 19.44 -13.27 6.22
N THR A 51 18.78 -13.98 5.31
CA THR A 51 19.15 -14.07 3.89
C THR A 51 18.13 -13.33 3.03
N LEU A 52 18.61 -12.50 2.09
CA LEU A 52 17.74 -11.87 1.10
C LEU A 52 17.18 -12.94 0.16
N LYS A 53 15.89 -13.02 0.06
CA LYS A 53 15.14 -13.88 -0.85
C LYS A 53 14.33 -13.03 -1.80
N THR A 54 14.35 -13.40 -3.08
CA THR A 54 13.63 -12.67 -4.12
C THR A 54 12.69 -13.62 -4.84
N SER A 55 11.44 -13.19 -5.03
CA SER A 55 10.48 -13.82 -5.91
C SER A 55 10.19 -12.92 -7.11
N TYR A 56 9.85 -13.53 -8.22
CA TYR A 56 9.43 -12.87 -9.44
C TYR A 56 8.03 -13.33 -9.78
N PHE A 57 7.17 -12.42 -10.17
CA PHE A 57 5.83 -12.80 -10.59
C PHE A 57 5.33 -11.97 -11.75
N THR A 58 4.53 -12.62 -12.58
CA THR A 58 3.78 -12.00 -13.67
C THR A 58 2.33 -11.90 -13.26
N ARG A 59 1.75 -10.72 -13.43
CA ARG A 59 0.35 -10.46 -13.11
C ARG A 59 -0.42 -10.04 -14.35
N THR A 60 -1.55 -10.68 -14.54
CA THR A 60 -2.60 -10.29 -15.50
C THR A 60 -3.82 -9.81 -14.72
N GLU A 61 -4.87 -9.38 -15.41
CA GLU A 61 -6.13 -8.93 -14.79
C GLU A 61 -6.75 -9.96 -13.81
N LYS A 62 -6.49 -11.25 -14.01
CA LYS A 62 -7.16 -12.34 -13.27
C LYS A 62 -6.23 -13.38 -12.68
N LEU A 63 -4.96 -13.35 -13.02
CA LEU A 63 -4.01 -14.39 -12.66
C LEU A 63 -2.68 -13.78 -12.25
N GLU A 64 -2.09 -14.34 -11.20
CA GLU A 64 -0.71 -14.10 -10.80
C GLU A 64 0.05 -15.42 -10.80
N ILE A 65 1.22 -15.43 -11.42
CA ILE A 65 2.14 -16.58 -11.47
C ILE A 65 3.44 -16.14 -10.84
N GLU A 66 3.80 -16.75 -9.72
CA GLU A 66 5.02 -16.46 -8.96
C GLU A 66 6.04 -17.57 -9.12
N THR A 67 7.30 -17.18 -9.26
CA THR A 67 8.46 -18.08 -9.20
C THR A 67 9.30 -17.71 -7.99
N TYR A 68 9.43 -18.66 -7.07
CA TYR A 68 10.22 -18.51 -5.85
C TYR A 68 11.06 -19.78 -5.61
N GLU A 69 12.38 -19.64 -5.50
CA GLU A 69 13.32 -20.75 -5.29
C GLU A 69 13.11 -21.95 -6.26
N GLY A 70 12.82 -21.63 -7.52
CA GLY A 70 12.59 -22.66 -8.57
C GLY A 70 11.19 -23.32 -8.52
N LYS A 71 10.34 -22.94 -7.59
CA LYS A 71 8.95 -23.37 -7.53
C LYS A 71 8.05 -22.35 -8.19
N ILE A 72 7.05 -22.84 -8.91
CA ILE A 72 6.03 -22.01 -9.56
C ILE A 72 4.71 -22.19 -8.82
N ASP A 73 4.15 -21.08 -8.39
CA ASP A 73 2.84 -21.00 -7.78
C ASP A 73 1.92 -20.11 -8.61
N SER A 74 0.62 -20.39 -8.58
CA SER A 74 -0.39 -19.63 -9.31
C SER A 74 -1.56 -19.27 -8.40
N ALA A 75 -2.03 -18.04 -8.52
CA ALA A 75 -3.19 -17.54 -7.78
C ALA A 75 -4.15 -16.80 -8.71
N SER A 76 -5.44 -16.98 -8.53
CA SER A 76 -6.43 -16.09 -9.12
C SER A 76 -6.40 -14.75 -8.38
N ILE A 77 -6.57 -13.67 -9.12
CA ILE A 77 -6.66 -12.32 -8.59
C ILE A 77 -8.06 -11.76 -8.82
N ARG A 78 -8.60 -11.10 -7.80
CA ARG A 78 -9.86 -10.38 -7.87
C ARG A 78 -9.69 -8.99 -7.25
N TRP A 79 -9.76 -7.98 -8.08
CA TRP A 79 -9.72 -6.59 -7.64
C TRP A 79 -11.04 -6.20 -6.95
N VAL A 80 -10.94 -5.68 -5.74
CA VAL A 80 -12.07 -5.17 -4.95
C VAL A 80 -12.30 -3.69 -5.30
N ASN A 81 -11.21 -2.97 -5.50
CA ASN A 81 -11.14 -1.60 -6.01
C ASN A 81 -9.75 -1.41 -6.65
N ASP A 82 -9.45 -0.22 -7.15
CA ASP A 82 -8.19 0.07 -7.85
C ASP A 82 -6.93 -0.27 -7.03
N CYS A 83 -6.99 -0.15 -5.70
CA CYS A 83 -5.85 -0.33 -4.82
C CYS A 83 -5.93 -1.57 -3.91
N GLU A 84 -6.91 -2.45 -4.13
CA GLU A 84 -7.11 -3.59 -3.24
C GLU A 84 -7.56 -4.81 -4.02
N CYS A 85 -6.88 -5.94 -3.81
CA CYS A 85 -7.22 -7.21 -4.44
C CYS A 85 -7.18 -8.37 -3.44
N ILE A 86 -7.80 -9.47 -3.85
CA ILE A 86 -7.78 -10.75 -3.16
C ILE A 86 -7.11 -11.77 -4.07
N LEU A 87 -6.08 -12.41 -3.54
CA LEU A 87 -5.39 -13.53 -4.15
C LEU A 87 -5.91 -14.84 -3.57
N THR A 88 -6.21 -15.80 -4.42
CA THR A 88 -6.60 -17.15 -4.02
C THR A 88 -5.73 -18.16 -4.78
N LYS A 89 -4.94 -18.95 -4.04
CA LYS A 89 -4.04 -19.95 -4.60
C LYS A 89 -4.83 -21.00 -5.39
N LEU A 90 -4.40 -21.32 -6.62
CA LEU A 90 -5.12 -22.27 -7.47
C LEU A 90 -4.87 -23.73 -7.08
N ASN A 91 -3.62 -24.03 -6.63
CA ASN A 91 -3.22 -25.38 -6.25
C ASN A 91 -2.76 -25.39 -4.78
N PRO A 92 -3.68 -25.22 -3.81
CA PRO A 92 -3.33 -25.21 -2.39
C PRO A 92 -2.90 -26.60 -1.93
N VAL A 93 -1.73 -26.67 -1.27
CA VAL A 93 -1.20 -27.93 -0.71
C VAL A 93 -1.46 -28.08 0.80
N SER A 94 -1.92 -27.02 1.45
CA SER A 94 -2.26 -27.00 2.87
C SER A 94 -3.58 -26.27 3.15
N ASN A 95 -4.13 -26.47 4.33
CA ASN A 95 -5.33 -25.72 4.75
C ASN A 95 -5.06 -24.21 4.92
N GLN A 96 -3.80 -23.83 5.14
CA GLN A 96 -3.41 -22.43 5.19
C GLN A 96 -3.42 -21.81 3.79
N ASP A 97 -2.94 -22.53 2.78
CA ASP A 97 -2.91 -22.08 1.38
C ASP A 97 -4.30 -21.88 0.78
N LYS A 98 -5.31 -22.57 1.32
CA LYS A 98 -6.71 -22.40 0.89
C LYS A 98 -7.31 -21.06 1.29
N ARG A 99 -6.64 -20.34 2.23
CA ARG A 99 -7.14 -19.05 2.71
C ARG A 99 -6.78 -17.95 1.74
N PRO A 100 -7.74 -17.16 1.26
CA PRO A 100 -7.45 -16.02 0.42
C PRO A 100 -6.63 -14.97 1.18
N VAL A 101 -5.75 -14.31 0.44
CA VAL A 101 -4.92 -13.21 0.94
C VAL A 101 -5.45 -11.91 0.37
N GLN A 102 -5.71 -10.95 1.23
CA GLN A 102 -6.05 -9.58 0.87
C GLN A 102 -4.77 -8.77 0.76
N ILE A 103 -4.60 -8.06 -0.35
CA ILE A 103 -3.50 -7.13 -0.60
C ILE A 103 -4.08 -5.74 -0.78
N LYS A 104 -3.50 -4.76 -0.08
CA LYS A 104 -3.86 -3.35 -0.19
C LYS A 104 -2.63 -2.53 -0.54
N ILE A 105 -2.66 -1.82 -1.64
CA ILE A 105 -1.62 -0.87 -2.05
C ILE A 105 -1.78 0.39 -1.20
N LEU A 106 -0.72 0.76 -0.49
CA LEU A 106 -0.70 1.90 0.44
C LEU A 106 -0.16 3.17 -0.21
N SER A 107 0.87 3.03 -1.05
CA SER A 107 1.49 4.12 -1.80
C SER A 107 2.14 3.58 -3.07
N THR A 108 2.32 4.45 -4.06
CA THR A 108 2.97 4.12 -5.33
C THR A 108 4.05 5.14 -5.67
N THR A 109 5.04 4.72 -6.43
CA THR A 109 5.98 5.55 -7.20
C THR A 109 5.82 5.23 -8.69
N ALA A 110 6.77 5.61 -9.53
CA ALA A 110 6.73 5.30 -10.96
C ALA A 110 6.81 3.78 -11.22
N ASP A 111 7.62 3.07 -10.44
CA ASP A 111 7.94 1.64 -10.64
C ASP A 111 7.77 0.76 -9.39
N THR A 112 7.40 1.32 -8.25
CA THR A 112 7.23 0.57 -7.02
C THR A 112 5.90 0.84 -6.34
N TYR A 113 5.45 -0.12 -5.54
CA TYR A 113 4.37 0.12 -4.60
C TYR A 113 4.65 -0.52 -3.23
N VAL A 114 4.23 0.18 -2.19
CA VAL A 114 4.18 -0.36 -0.83
C VAL A 114 2.81 -0.99 -0.63
N PHE A 115 2.80 -2.20 -0.11
CA PHE A 115 1.55 -2.92 0.15
C PHE A 115 1.48 -3.44 1.58
N GLU A 116 0.26 -3.68 2.01
CA GLU A 116 -0.08 -4.41 3.23
C GLU A 116 -0.87 -5.65 2.84
N TYR A 117 -0.56 -6.79 3.45
CA TYR A 117 -1.30 -8.01 3.21
C TYR A 117 -1.67 -8.72 4.51
N SER A 118 -2.78 -9.43 4.46
CA SER A 118 -3.28 -10.27 5.54
C SER A 118 -4.19 -11.37 4.98
N MET A 119 -4.42 -12.42 5.74
CA MET A 119 -5.48 -13.37 5.38
C MET A 119 -6.84 -12.71 5.51
N VAL A 120 -7.74 -12.97 4.57
CA VAL A 120 -9.11 -12.45 4.62
C VAL A 120 -9.77 -12.86 5.94
N GLY A 121 -10.37 -11.88 6.62
CA GLY A 121 -11.01 -12.05 7.92
C GLY A 121 -10.07 -12.00 9.13
N LYS A 122 -8.74 -11.81 8.92
CA LYS A 122 -7.77 -11.60 9.99
C LYS A 122 -7.11 -10.24 9.85
N THR A 123 -7.42 -9.33 10.74
CA THR A 123 -6.91 -7.93 10.71
C THR A 123 -5.73 -7.69 11.66
N ASP A 124 -5.43 -8.64 12.51
CA ASP A 124 -4.46 -8.56 13.62
C ASP A 124 -3.01 -8.89 13.20
N ASN A 125 -2.81 -9.59 12.08
CA ASN A 125 -1.49 -9.98 11.56
C ASN A 125 -1.21 -9.40 10.18
N LYS A 126 -1.27 -8.09 10.05
CA LYS A 126 -0.94 -7.40 8.81
C LYS A 126 0.58 -7.29 8.64
N GLN A 127 1.05 -7.64 7.46
CA GLN A 127 2.45 -7.49 7.07
C GLN A 127 2.57 -6.52 5.90
N ARG A 128 3.73 -5.88 5.77
CA ARG A 128 4.00 -4.91 4.73
C ARG A 128 5.24 -5.29 3.94
N GLY A 129 5.24 -4.88 2.69
CA GLY A 129 6.38 -5.03 1.80
C GLY A 129 6.37 -3.98 0.72
N THR A 130 7.44 -3.99 -0.08
CA THR A 130 7.56 -3.16 -1.27
C THR A 130 7.80 -4.06 -2.46
N ILE A 131 7.03 -3.86 -3.52
CA ILE A 131 7.16 -4.57 -4.78
C ILE A 131 7.64 -3.59 -5.84
N LYS A 132 8.53 -4.07 -6.70
CA LYS A 132 9.03 -3.32 -7.85
C LYS A 132 8.46 -3.90 -9.13
N LYS A 133 7.92 -3.05 -9.99
CA LYS A 133 7.55 -3.38 -11.36
C LYS A 133 8.81 -3.36 -12.23
N VAL A 134 9.07 -4.44 -12.97
CA VAL A 134 10.27 -4.57 -13.79
C VAL A 134 9.96 -4.49 -15.28
N ASN A 135 8.67 -4.70 -15.65
CA ASN A 135 8.15 -4.52 -17.02
C ASN A 135 6.67 -4.18 -17.02
#